data_a12f703f05c33cef0c3bc158d2ebd709
#
_entry.id   a12f703f05c33cef0c3bc158d2ebd709
#
_cell.length_a   1.000
_cell.length_b   1.000
_cell.length_c   1.000
_cell.angle_alpha   90.00
_cell.angle_beta   90.00
_cell.angle_gamma   90.00
#
_symmetry.space_group_name_H-M   'P 1'
#
loop_
_entity.id
_entity.type
_entity.pdbx_description
1 polymer ?
#
loop_
_entity_poly.entity_id
_entity_poly.type
_entity_poly.pdbx_seq_one_letter_code
_entity_poly.pdbx_strand_id
1 'polypeptide(L)'
;MWVDSQIVMEDLEVFSNLDYLQWEKLRNKRILITGATGLIGSTLLKALMYVNKSKNLKLSLVALVRDKDKAESKFCDILRDTKELSFIVGQVEDLPDNIGKIDYIIHGASPTASDYFMKRPVETIKTAIIGTMNLLELAKEKQVDGMVYLSSMEIYGSPRNEEKLSEKDVGYIDPLVVRNCYPEAKRQCEAMCVAYANEYSVPVMSARLAQTFGPGVDSQDKRVFAEFARCAMQGKDIELLTDGSSKRCYLYTMDAVSGILTILLKGTSGNAYNVANEDTYCSIYEMAQEVAKNFANDTISVEILNDSEAQKKYPPAHFLNLDVKALIQLGWKPTKTLMEMYGRMIHQME
;
A
#
# COMPACT_ATOMS: atom_id res chain seq x y z
N MET A 1 -22.99 -10.38 10.05
CA MET A 1 -22.74 -9.07 9.41
C MET A 1 -21.42 -8.58 9.97
N TRP A 2 -20.45 -8.23 9.13
CA TRP A 2 -19.14 -7.79 9.61
C TRP A 2 -19.32 -6.46 10.33
N VAL A 3 -18.72 -6.33 11.51
CA VAL A 3 -18.81 -5.10 12.31
C VAL A 3 -17.71 -4.13 11.83
N ASP A 4 -17.75 -3.78 10.55
CA ASP A 4 -16.99 -2.65 10.05
C ASP A 4 -17.85 -1.38 10.16
N SER A 5 -17.20 -0.23 10.28
CA SER A 5 -17.91 1.06 10.28
C SER A 5 -18.76 1.19 9.00
N GLN A 6 -19.83 1.99 9.05
CA GLN A 6 -20.67 2.29 7.90
C GLN A 6 -19.83 2.70 6.68
N ILE A 7 -18.80 3.51 6.90
CA ILE A 7 -17.86 3.98 5.86
C ILE A 7 -17.16 2.83 5.14
N VAL A 8 -16.68 1.83 5.90
CA VAL A 8 -16.02 0.66 5.29
C VAL A 8 -17.02 -0.16 4.48
N MET A 9 -18.25 -0.30 4.95
CA MET A 9 -19.31 -1.00 4.20
C MET A 9 -19.65 -0.29 2.89
N GLU A 10 -19.77 1.04 2.90
CA GLU A 10 -19.97 1.85 1.69
C GLU A 10 -18.82 1.65 0.68
N ASP A 11 -17.56 1.67 1.17
CA ASP A 11 -16.40 1.42 0.32
C ASP A 11 -16.41 0.03 -0.31
N LEU A 12 -16.77 -1.00 0.46
CA LEU A 12 -16.86 -2.39 -0.02
C LEU A 12 -17.95 -2.54 -1.07
N GLU A 13 -19.09 -1.87 -0.89
CA GLU A 13 -20.19 -1.88 -1.84
C GLU A 13 -19.78 -1.20 -3.16
N VAL A 14 -19.24 0.01 -3.10
CA VAL A 14 -18.73 0.73 -4.27
C VAL A 14 -17.67 -0.11 -4.99
N PHE A 15 -16.70 -0.66 -4.24
CA PHE A 15 -15.63 -1.49 -4.78
C PHE A 15 -16.16 -2.74 -5.50
N SER A 16 -17.17 -3.43 -4.96
CA SER A 16 -17.73 -4.62 -5.55
C SER A 16 -18.42 -4.35 -6.90
N ASN A 17 -18.84 -3.11 -7.13
CA ASN A 17 -19.53 -2.67 -8.34
C ASN A 17 -18.59 -2.03 -9.38
N LEU A 18 -17.27 -2.05 -9.17
CA LEU A 18 -16.32 -1.58 -10.17
C LEU A 18 -16.37 -2.47 -11.43
N ASP A 19 -16.82 -1.90 -12.52
CA ASP A 19 -17.07 -2.58 -13.79
C ASP A 19 -15.79 -2.93 -14.57
N TYR A 20 -14.72 -2.17 -14.34
CA TYR A 20 -13.43 -2.41 -14.96
C TYR A 20 -12.65 -3.59 -14.35
N LEU A 21 -13.05 -4.10 -13.17
CA LEU A 21 -12.45 -5.30 -12.58
C LEU A 21 -13.12 -6.56 -13.11
N GLN A 22 -12.31 -7.42 -13.71
CA GLN A 22 -12.78 -8.66 -14.34
C GLN A 22 -12.97 -9.78 -13.29
N TRP A 23 -13.98 -9.63 -12.43
CA TRP A 23 -14.23 -10.51 -11.28
C TRP A 23 -14.28 -12.00 -11.62
N GLU A 24 -14.78 -12.35 -12.81
CA GLU A 24 -14.90 -13.74 -13.25
C GLU A 24 -13.53 -14.45 -13.40
N LYS A 25 -12.45 -13.71 -13.62
CA LYS A 25 -11.10 -14.29 -13.61
C LYS A 25 -10.69 -14.84 -12.24
N LEU A 26 -11.32 -14.39 -11.17
CA LEU A 26 -11.08 -14.85 -9.81
C LEU A 26 -11.97 -16.03 -9.40
N ARG A 27 -12.92 -16.46 -10.25
CA ARG A 27 -13.83 -17.56 -9.94
C ARG A 27 -13.08 -18.88 -9.73
N ASN A 28 -13.36 -19.56 -8.60
CA ASN A 28 -12.72 -20.79 -8.16
C ASN A 28 -11.18 -20.68 -8.01
N LYS A 29 -10.64 -19.48 -7.84
CA LYS A 29 -9.20 -19.23 -7.70
C LYS A 29 -8.78 -19.21 -6.25
N ARG A 30 -7.49 -19.49 -6.01
CA ARG A 30 -6.85 -19.42 -4.70
C ARG A 30 -5.76 -18.35 -4.72
N ILE A 31 -5.87 -17.35 -3.85
CA ILE A 31 -4.96 -16.20 -3.78
C ILE A 31 -4.15 -16.27 -2.51
N LEU A 32 -2.83 -16.26 -2.62
CA LEU A 32 -1.91 -16.07 -1.50
C LEU A 32 -1.65 -14.58 -1.29
N ILE A 33 -1.86 -14.11 -0.05
CA ILE A 33 -1.62 -12.73 0.33
C ILE A 33 -0.59 -12.70 1.45
N THR A 34 0.52 -12.01 1.25
CA THR A 34 1.50 -11.73 2.30
C THR A 34 1.39 -10.28 2.76
N GLY A 35 1.75 -9.99 4.01
CA GLY A 35 1.48 -8.67 4.60
C GLY A 35 0.00 -8.44 4.90
N ALA A 36 -0.79 -9.51 5.02
CA ALA A 36 -2.24 -9.53 5.16
C ALA A 36 -2.77 -8.75 6.38
N THR A 37 -2.00 -8.61 7.45
CA THR A 37 -2.39 -7.88 8.66
C THR A 37 -2.05 -6.38 8.63
N GLY A 38 -1.33 -5.92 7.59
CA GLY A 38 -1.05 -4.49 7.36
C GLY A 38 -2.27 -3.73 6.82
N LEU A 39 -2.15 -2.40 6.65
CA LEU A 39 -3.23 -1.53 6.16
C LEU A 39 -3.80 -2.05 4.83
N ILE A 40 -2.98 -2.10 3.79
CA ILE A 40 -3.41 -2.51 2.45
C ILE A 40 -3.84 -3.98 2.43
N GLY A 41 -3.06 -4.88 3.04
CA GLY A 41 -3.36 -6.31 3.05
C GLY A 41 -4.67 -6.66 3.76
N SER A 42 -4.99 -5.99 4.88
CA SER A 42 -6.26 -6.23 5.58
C SER A 42 -7.45 -5.67 4.82
N THR A 43 -7.32 -4.49 4.20
CA THR A 43 -8.36 -3.92 3.34
C THR A 43 -8.60 -4.81 2.10
N LEU A 44 -7.53 -5.30 1.49
CA LEU A 44 -7.60 -6.23 0.35
C LEU A 44 -8.35 -7.52 0.72
N LEU A 45 -8.03 -8.14 1.87
CA LEU A 45 -8.73 -9.33 2.35
C LEU A 45 -10.22 -9.06 2.56
N LYS A 46 -10.58 -7.97 3.24
CA LYS A 46 -11.97 -7.57 3.45
C LYS A 46 -12.70 -7.36 2.13
N ALA A 47 -12.09 -6.63 1.20
CA ALA A 47 -12.64 -6.34 -0.11
C ALA A 47 -12.88 -7.61 -0.94
N LEU A 48 -11.89 -8.50 -1.02
CA LEU A 48 -12.03 -9.77 -1.73
C LEU A 48 -13.07 -10.70 -1.11
N MET A 49 -13.15 -10.76 0.23
CA MET A 49 -14.18 -11.56 0.91
C MET A 49 -15.58 -11.01 0.66
N TYR A 50 -15.75 -9.68 0.67
CA TYR A 50 -17.03 -9.05 0.34
C TYR A 50 -17.47 -9.37 -1.09
N VAL A 51 -16.57 -9.21 -2.07
CA VAL A 51 -16.83 -9.54 -3.48
C VAL A 51 -17.10 -11.03 -3.66
N ASN A 52 -16.33 -11.89 -2.97
CA ASN A 52 -16.54 -13.34 -3.00
C ASN A 52 -17.97 -13.71 -2.62
N LYS A 53 -18.49 -13.13 -1.55
CA LYS A 53 -19.87 -13.35 -1.08
C LYS A 53 -20.90 -12.74 -2.03
N SER A 54 -20.73 -11.48 -2.44
CA SER A 54 -21.71 -10.75 -3.27
C SER A 54 -21.84 -11.32 -4.68
N LYS A 55 -20.73 -11.82 -5.26
CA LYS A 55 -20.69 -12.36 -6.63
C LYS A 55 -20.59 -13.89 -6.70
N ASN A 56 -20.62 -14.58 -5.56
CA ASN A 56 -20.50 -16.05 -5.47
C ASN A 56 -19.31 -16.59 -6.28
N LEU A 57 -18.11 -16.02 -6.08
CA LEU A 57 -16.93 -16.38 -6.86
C LEU A 57 -16.30 -17.72 -6.46
N LYS A 58 -16.60 -18.24 -5.27
CA LYS A 58 -15.94 -19.42 -4.68
C LYS A 58 -14.43 -19.24 -4.60
N LEU A 59 -14.01 -18.01 -4.28
CA LEU A 59 -12.63 -17.61 -4.11
C LEU A 59 -12.10 -18.12 -2.77
N SER A 60 -10.89 -18.67 -2.75
CA SER A 60 -10.21 -19.09 -1.55
C SER A 60 -9.04 -18.15 -1.26
N LEU A 61 -9.00 -17.57 -0.08
CA LEU A 61 -7.92 -16.66 0.34
C LEU A 61 -7.01 -17.35 1.35
N VAL A 62 -5.71 -17.22 1.13
CA VAL A 62 -4.67 -17.74 2.01
C VAL A 62 -3.81 -16.56 2.46
N ALA A 63 -3.80 -16.27 3.74
CA ALA A 63 -2.95 -15.23 4.30
C ALA A 63 -1.72 -15.85 4.97
N LEU A 64 -0.53 -15.52 4.49
CA LEU A 64 0.72 -15.84 5.19
C LEU A 64 0.91 -14.83 6.33
N VAL A 65 0.95 -15.32 7.56
CA VAL A 65 1.01 -14.50 8.77
C VAL A 65 2.08 -15.03 9.73
N ARG A 66 2.75 -14.13 10.45
CA ARG A 66 3.74 -14.50 11.46
C ARG A 66 3.12 -14.88 12.80
N ASP A 67 1.96 -14.31 13.08
CA ASP A 67 1.22 -14.45 14.33
C ASP A 67 -0.25 -14.75 13.98
N LYS A 68 -0.64 -16.00 14.24
CA LYS A 68 -1.98 -16.50 13.92
C LYS A 68 -3.04 -15.88 14.82
N ASP A 69 -2.76 -15.76 16.11
CA ASP A 69 -3.74 -15.25 17.08
C ASP A 69 -4.07 -13.78 16.79
N LYS A 70 -3.05 -12.99 16.46
CA LYS A 70 -3.23 -11.61 16.02
C LYS A 70 -4.05 -11.52 14.72
N ALA A 71 -3.81 -12.42 13.78
CA ALA A 71 -4.56 -12.45 12.53
C ALA A 71 -6.00 -12.88 12.75
N GLU A 72 -6.25 -13.94 13.53
CA GLU A 72 -7.59 -14.42 13.90
C GLU A 72 -8.37 -13.34 14.65
N SER A 73 -7.75 -12.62 15.58
CA SER A 73 -8.37 -11.48 16.28
C SER A 73 -8.76 -10.38 15.30
N LYS A 74 -7.85 -10.01 14.37
CA LYS A 74 -8.11 -8.93 13.40
C LYS A 74 -9.23 -9.27 12.40
N PHE A 75 -9.41 -10.53 12.07
CA PHE A 75 -10.38 -11.00 11.08
C PHE A 75 -11.51 -11.84 11.71
N CYS A 76 -11.72 -11.74 13.03
CA CYS A 76 -12.66 -12.59 13.75
C CYS A 76 -14.09 -12.52 13.18
N ASP A 77 -14.53 -11.35 12.74
CA ASP A 77 -15.89 -11.17 12.20
C ASP A 77 -16.04 -11.84 10.82
N ILE A 78 -14.97 -11.81 10.02
CA ILE A 78 -14.93 -12.52 8.72
C ILE A 78 -14.95 -14.04 8.95
N LEU A 79 -14.12 -14.52 9.88
CA LEU A 79 -13.95 -15.95 10.14
C LEU A 79 -15.22 -16.63 10.71
N ARG A 80 -16.10 -15.88 11.37
CA ARG A 80 -17.39 -16.38 11.82
C ARG A 80 -18.33 -16.76 10.69
N ASP A 81 -18.22 -16.05 9.57
CA ASP A 81 -19.16 -16.13 8.45
C ASP A 81 -18.65 -16.95 7.26
N THR A 82 -17.38 -17.37 7.28
CA THR A 82 -16.76 -17.96 6.09
C THR A 82 -15.64 -18.97 6.40
N LYS A 83 -15.47 -19.95 5.52
CA LYS A 83 -14.35 -20.90 5.52
C LYS A 83 -13.36 -20.63 4.37
N GLU A 84 -13.60 -19.61 3.56
CA GLU A 84 -12.82 -19.28 2.37
C GLU A 84 -11.54 -18.51 2.70
N LEU A 85 -11.38 -18.01 3.95
CA LEU A 85 -10.14 -17.44 4.46
C LEU A 85 -9.41 -18.44 5.36
N SER A 86 -8.16 -18.71 5.04
CA SER A 86 -7.27 -19.55 5.84
C SER A 86 -5.93 -18.85 6.12
N PHE A 87 -5.30 -19.19 7.26
CA PHE A 87 -3.99 -18.69 7.63
C PHE A 87 -2.92 -19.77 7.51
N ILE A 88 -1.79 -19.40 6.92
CA ILE A 88 -0.54 -20.17 7.00
C ILE A 88 0.41 -19.39 7.89
N VAL A 89 0.93 -20.06 8.93
CA VAL A 89 1.91 -19.44 9.84
C VAL A 89 3.30 -19.63 9.26
N GLY A 90 4.02 -18.52 9.06
CA GLY A 90 5.37 -18.53 8.50
C GLY A 90 5.85 -17.10 8.21
N GLN A 91 7.07 -17.01 7.74
CA GLN A 91 7.71 -15.76 7.30
C GLN A 91 8.01 -15.85 5.81
N VAL A 92 8.07 -14.70 5.14
CA VAL A 92 8.39 -14.68 3.70
C VAL A 92 9.84 -15.09 3.44
N GLU A 93 10.72 -14.88 4.42
CA GLU A 93 12.13 -15.32 4.38
C GLU A 93 12.31 -16.84 4.51
N ASP A 94 11.31 -17.52 5.05
CA ASP A 94 11.31 -18.98 5.27
C ASP A 94 9.86 -19.47 5.09
N LEU A 95 9.52 -19.79 3.84
CA LEU A 95 8.15 -20.20 3.48
C LEU A 95 7.90 -21.63 3.96
N PRO A 96 6.72 -21.93 4.51
CA PRO A 96 6.35 -23.30 4.84
C PRO A 96 6.26 -24.20 3.59
N ASP A 97 6.73 -25.41 3.68
CA ASP A 97 6.80 -26.38 2.57
C ASP A 97 5.44 -26.69 1.93
N ASN A 98 4.37 -26.65 2.71
CA ASN A 98 3.04 -27.09 2.26
C ASN A 98 2.04 -25.95 2.09
N ILE A 99 2.30 -25.06 1.14
CA ILE A 99 1.38 -23.95 0.80
C ILE A 99 0.20 -24.45 -0.05
N GLY A 100 0.33 -25.57 -0.74
CA GLY A 100 -0.69 -26.14 -1.61
C GLY A 100 -0.76 -25.45 -2.98
N LYS A 101 -1.89 -25.62 -3.68
CA LYS A 101 -2.13 -24.94 -4.96
C LYS A 101 -2.37 -23.45 -4.72
N ILE A 102 -1.79 -22.59 -5.55
CA ILE A 102 -2.01 -21.14 -5.58
C ILE A 102 -2.18 -20.72 -7.03
N ASP A 103 -3.19 -19.92 -7.32
CA ASP A 103 -3.45 -19.37 -8.65
C ASP A 103 -2.93 -17.93 -8.78
N TYR A 104 -2.98 -17.13 -7.69
CA TYR A 104 -2.48 -15.75 -7.68
C TYR A 104 -1.68 -15.45 -6.40
N ILE A 105 -0.73 -14.54 -6.50
CA ILE A 105 0.05 -14.04 -5.36
C ILE A 105 -0.02 -12.51 -5.29
N ILE A 106 -0.33 -11.97 -4.11
CA ILE A 106 -0.19 -10.54 -3.82
C ILE A 106 0.82 -10.41 -2.68
N HIS A 107 2.01 -9.91 -3.03
CA HIS A 107 3.15 -9.83 -2.12
C HIS A 107 3.30 -8.43 -1.54
N GLY A 108 2.77 -8.23 -0.32
CA GLY A 108 2.83 -6.98 0.42
C GLY A 108 3.60 -7.04 1.75
N ALA A 109 4.20 -8.17 2.08
CA ALA A 109 5.00 -8.28 3.31
C ALA A 109 6.27 -7.45 3.21
N SER A 110 6.31 -6.34 3.93
CA SER A 110 7.48 -5.46 4.05
C SER A 110 7.28 -4.56 5.28
N PRO A 111 8.32 -4.23 6.04
CA PRO A 111 8.27 -3.10 6.97
C PRO A 111 7.99 -1.81 6.16
N THR A 112 7.20 -0.88 6.71
CA THR A 112 6.85 0.38 6.04
C THR A 112 7.09 1.61 6.91
N ALA A 113 7.51 1.43 8.16
CA ALA A 113 7.80 2.52 9.08
C ALA A 113 9.26 2.97 8.98
N SER A 114 9.50 4.28 8.77
CA SER A 114 10.85 4.84 8.65
C SER A 114 11.73 4.55 9.88
N ASP A 115 11.16 4.60 11.08
CA ASP A 115 11.86 4.23 12.31
C ASP A 115 12.40 2.79 12.30
N TYR A 116 11.65 1.87 11.65
CA TYR A 116 12.08 0.47 11.54
C TYR A 116 13.29 0.35 10.62
N PHE A 117 13.29 1.06 9.49
CA PHE A 117 14.42 1.02 8.53
C PHE A 117 15.73 1.47 9.18
N MET A 118 15.65 2.50 10.02
CA MET A 118 16.81 3.02 10.75
C MET A 118 17.31 2.06 11.83
N LYS A 119 16.38 1.41 12.54
CA LYS A 119 16.71 0.54 13.68
C LYS A 119 17.04 -0.90 13.26
N ARG A 120 16.50 -1.36 12.14
CA ARG A 120 16.58 -2.73 11.65
C ARG A 120 16.82 -2.78 10.12
N PRO A 121 17.90 -2.13 9.60
CA PRO A 121 18.14 -2.06 8.16
C PRO A 121 18.42 -3.44 7.55
N VAL A 122 19.13 -4.31 8.24
CA VAL A 122 19.46 -5.66 7.73
C VAL A 122 18.19 -6.51 7.61
N GLU A 123 17.33 -6.50 8.62
CA GLU A 123 16.05 -7.20 8.57
C GLU A 123 15.14 -6.63 7.49
N THR A 124 15.17 -5.31 7.26
CA THR A 124 14.42 -4.68 6.17
C THR A 124 14.86 -5.22 4.81
N ILE A 125 16.19 -5.31 4.57
CA ILE A 125 16.75 -5.87 3.34
C ILE A 125 16.39 -7.35 3.20
N LYS A 126 16.58 -8.15 4.26
CA LYS A 126 16.29 -9.60 4.24
C LYS A 126 14.83 -9.88 3.90
N THR A 127 13.90 -9.22 4.60
CA THR A 127 12.46 -9.41 4.36
C THR A 127 12.09 -9.06 2.91
N ALA A 128 12.64 -7.96 2.39
CA ALA A 128 12.36 -7.55 1.02
C ALA A 128 12.98 -8.55 0.01
N ILE A 129 14.28 -8.77 0.05
CA ILE A 129 15.00 -9.50 -1.00
C ILE A 129 14.76 -11.01 -0.91
N ILE A 130 14.99 -11.61 0.26
CA ILE A 130 14.80 -13.07 0.44
C ILE A 130 13.32 -13.40 0.31
N GLY A 131 12.45 -12.62 0.95
CA GLY A 131 11.01 -12.83 0.87
C GLY A 131 10.47 -12.75 -0.55
N THR A 132 10.90 -11.74 -1.33
CA THR A 132 10.47 -11.61 -2.74
C THR A 132 11.02 -12.77 -3.59
N MET A 133 12.28 -13.15 -3.41
CA MET A 133 12.88 -14.28 -4.12
C MET A 133 12.13 -15.59 -3.85
N ASN A 134 11.82 -15.88 -2.59
CA ASN A 134 11.07 -17.09 -2.23
C ASN A 134 9.67 -17.11 -2.85
N LEU A 135 8.98 -15.96 -2.91
CA LEU A 135 7.65 -15.90 -3.53
C LEU A 135 7.70 -15.96 -5.06
N LEU A 136 8.77 -15.49 -5.68
CA LEU A 136 8.99 -15.66 -7.13
C LEU A 136 9.29 -17.14 -7.47
N GLU A 137 10.09 -17.83 -6.67
CA GLU A 137 10.31 -19.27 -6.82
C GLU A 137 8.99 -20.05 -6.61
N LEU A 138 8.21 -19.71 -5.59
CA LEU A 138 6.90 -20.29 -5.37
C LEU A 138 5.96 -20.03 -6.56
N ALA A 139 5.94 -18.80 -7.11
CA ALA A 139 5.13 -18.45 -8.28
C ALA A 139 5.50 -19.30 -9.50
N LYS A 140 6.79 -19.50 -9.73
CA LYS A 140 7.33 -20.36 -10.79
C LYS A 140 6.95 -21.83 -10.56
N GLU A 141 7.17 -22.37 -9.35
CA GLU A 141 6.82 -23.75 -8.98
C GLU A 141 5.32 -24.04 -9.16
N LYS A 142 4.47 -23.14 -8.65
CA LYS A 142 3.00 -23.30 -8.70
C LYS A 142 2.39 -22.93 -10.04
N GLN A 143 3.17 -22.36 -10.98
CA GLN A 143 2.70 -21.89 -12.28
C GLN A 143 1.48 -20.98 -12.12
N VAL A 144 1.62 -19.93 -11.27
CA VAL A 144 0.52 -19.02 -10.96
C VAL A 144 0.02 -18.26 -12.19
N ASP A 145 -1.25 -17.88 -12.21
CA ASP A 145 -1.85 -17.07 -13.27
C ASP A 145 -1.40 -15.59 -13.21
N GLY A 146 -0.92 -15.15 -12.03
CA GLY A 146 -0.39 -13.79 -11.85
C GLY A 146 0.15 -13.54 -10.45
N MET A 147 1.11 -12.63 -10.38
CA MET A 147 1.68 -12.12 -9.12
C MET A 147 1.81 -10.61 -9.17
N VAL A 148 1.44 -9.92 -8.08
CA VAL A 148 1.75 -8.49 -7.90
C VAL A 148 2.66 -8.32 -6.70
N TYR A 149 3.80 -7.68 -6.96
CA TYR A 149 4.71 -7.19 -5.93
C TYR A 149 4.34 -5.76 -5.54
N LEU A 150 4.11 -5.50 -4.24
CA LEU A 150 3.83 -4.16 -3.75
C LEU A 150 5.15 -3.40 -3.56
N SER A 151 5.48 -2.58 -4.54
CA SER A 151 6.59 -1.64 -4.53
C SER A 151 6.18 -0.30 -3.89
N SER A 152 6.93 0.75 -4.07
CA SER A 152 6.74 2.04 -3.43
C SER A 152 7.17 3.19 -4.34
N MET A 153 6.55 4.36 -4.17
CA MET A 153 7.02 5.61 -4.77
C MET A 153 8.45 5.98 -4.36
N GLU A 154 8.95 5.45 -3.25
CA GLU A 154 10.30 5.76 -2.76
C GLU A 154 11.42 5.29 -3.71
N ILE A 155 11.12 4.37 -4.64
CA ILE A 155 12.09 3.93 -5.65
C ILE A 155 12.54 5.08 -6.59
N TYR A 156 11.75 6.15 -6.68
CA TYR A 156 12.12 7.32 -7.48
C TYR A 156 13.24 8.17 -6.84
N GLY A 157 13.59 7.89 -5.59
CA GLY A 157 14.59 8.66 -4.85
C GLY A 157 14.07 10.04 -4.44
N SER A 158 14.88 11.08 -4.65
CA SER A 158 14.55 12.46 -4.25
C SER A 158 14.59 13.43 -5.44
N PRO A 159 13.60 13.37 -6.35
CA PRO A 159 13.49 14.30 -7.46
C PRO A 159 13.44 15.76 -6.99
N ARG A 160 14.13 16.67 -7.73
CA ARG A 160 14.25 18.09 -7.37
C ARG A 160 13.38 19.03 -8.17
N ASN A 161 12.68 18.51 -9.17
CA ASN A 161 11.71 19.25 -9.98
C ASN A 161 10.32 18.64 -9.78
N GLU A 162 9.29 19.37 -10.18
CA GLU A 162 7.88 18.97 -10.06
C GLU A 162 7.35 18.25 -11.32
N GLU A 163 8.25 17.83 -12.22
CA GLU A 163 7.84 17.06 -13.40
C GLU A 163 7.17 15.73 -13.02
N LYS A 164 6.20 15.31 -13.84
CA LYS A 164 5.54 14.02 -13.62
C LYS A 164 6.51 12.87 -13.86
N LEU A 165 6.52 11.94 -12.90
CA LEU A 165 7.38 10.76 -12.92
C LEU A 165 6.61 9.56 -13.47
N SER A 166 6.92 9.19 -14.70
CA SER A 166 6.50 7.91 -15.26
C SER A 166 7.28 6.74 -14.68
N GLU A 167 6.89 5.52 -14.98
CA GLU A 167 7.57 4.31 -14.49
C GLU A 167 9.04 4.20 -14.99
N LYS A 168 9.46 5.03 -15.93
CA LYS A 168 10.82 5.05 -16.50
C LYS A 168 11.76 6.05 -15.81
N ASP A 169 11.22 6.97 -15.00
CA ASP A 169 11.95 8.13 -14.45
C ASP A 169 12.61 7.85 -13.10
N VAL A 170 13.25 6.69 -12.96
CA VAL A 170 13.92 6.29 -11.70
C VAL A 170 15.16 7.16 -11.47
N GLY A 171 15.16 7.92 -10.36
CA GLY A 171 16.24 8.85 -10.01
C GLY A 171 17.33 8.26 -9.11
N TYR A 172 18.22 9.14 -8.61
CA TYR A 172 19.33 8.74 -7.75
C TYR A 172 18.86 8.43 -6.31
N ILE A 173 19.42 7.36 -5.74
CA ILE A 173 19.38 7.04 -4.30
C ILE A 173 20.81 6.78 -3.86
N ASP A 174 21.25 7.40 -2.76
CA ASP A 174 22.57 7.16 -2.19
C ASP A 174 22.58 5.86 -1.37
N PRO A 175 23.26 4.78 -1.82
CA PRO A 175 23.27 3.50 -1.11
C PRO A 175 24.06 3.54 0.22
N LEU A 176 24.85 4.57 0.47
CA LEU A 176 25.63 4.73 1.70
C LEU A 176 24.81 5.34 2.85
N VAL A 177 23.61 5.81 2.59
CA VAL A 177 22.69 6.32 3.61
C VAL A 177 21.82 5.18 4.13
N VAL A 178 21.93 4.81 5.41
CA VAL A 178 21.25 3.68 6.04
C VAL A 178 19.74 3.69 5.80
N ARG A 179 19.09 4.86 5.85
CA ARG A 179 17.64 5.02 5.59
C ARG A 179 17.26 4.52 4.20
N ASN A 180 18.15 4.58 3.24
CA ASN A 180 17.90 4.18 1.86
C ASN A 180 17.91 2.65 1.64
N CYS A 181 18.18 1.85 2.68
CA CYS A 181 18.07 0.40 2.61
C CYS A 181 16.69 -0.07 2.12
N TYR A 182 15.62 0.66 2.44
CA TYR A 182 14.26 0.33 2.00
C TYR A 182 14.04 0.60 0.50
N PRO A 183 14.21 1.84 -0.02
CA PRO A 183 14.00 2.08 -1.45
C PRO A 183 14.97 1.29 -2.34
N GLU A 184 16.23 1.08 -1.91
CA GLU A 184 17.17 0.24 -2.67
C GLU A 184 16.74 -1.23 -2.68
N ALA A 185 16.27 -1.78 -1.56
CA ALA A 185 15.71 -3.13 -1.54
C ALA A 185 14.47 -3.24 -2.43
N LYS A 186 13.59 -2.21 -2.46
CA LYS A 186 12.43 -2.18 -3.36
C LYS A 186 12.84 -2.20 -4.83
N ARG A 187 13.88 -1.44 -5.22
CA ARG A 187 14.45 -1.49 -6.59
C ARG A 187 14.97 -2.88 -6.95
N GLN A 188 15.73 -3.49 -6.04
CA GLN A 188 16.25 -4.84 -6.26
C GLN A 188 15.13 -5.86 -6.42
N CYS A 189 14.06 -5.75 -5.64
CA CYS A 189 12.88 -6.62 -5.80
C CYS A 189 12.18 -6.43 -7.15
N GLU A 190 12.03 -5.19 -7.64
CA GLU A 190 11.49 -4.97 -8.98
C GLU A 190 12.40 -5.57 -10.06
N ALA A 191 13.72 -5.43 -9.93
CA ALA A 191 14.67 -6.05 -10.86
C ALA A 191 14.54 -7.59 -10.87
N MET A 192 14.35 -8.21 -9.71
CA MET A 192 14.07 -9.65 -9.60
C MET A 192 12.75 -10.02 -10.29
N CYS A 193 11.68 -9.24 -10.09
CA CYS A 193 10.40 -9.47 -10.77
C CYS A 193 10.58 -9.46 -12.30
N VAL A 194 11.29 -8.48 -12.85
CA VAL A 194 11.59 -8.39 -14.29
C VAL A 194 12.42 -9.58 -14.76
N ALA A 195 13.44 -9.99 -13.99
CA ALA A 195 14.29 -11.12 -14.33
C ALA A 195 13.48 -12.43 -14.38
N TYR A 196 12.64 -12.72 -13.37
CA TYR A 196 11.79 -13.92 -13.36
C TYR A 196 10.72 -13.91 -14.44
N ALA A 197 10.17 -12.75 -14.77
CA ALA A 197 9.24 -12.60 -15.89
C ALA A 197 9.91 -12.94 -17.21
N ASN A 198 11.15 -12.48 -17.42
CA ASN A 198 11.90 -12.69 -18.67
C ASN A 198 12.45 -14.11 -18.80
N GLU A 199 13.11 -14.62 -17.75
CA GLU A 199 13.84 -15.89 -17.80
C GLU A 199 12.90 -17.11 -17.64
N TYR A 200 11.92 -17.01 -16.74
CA TYR A 200 11.03 -18.13 -16.37
C TYR A 200 9.59 -17.93 -16.79
N SER A 201 9.25 -16.82 -17.44
CA SER A 201 7.88 -16.47 -17.83
C SER A 201 6.90 -16.40 -16.64
N VAL A 202 7.40 -16.08 -15.44
CA VAL A 202 6.55 -15.84 -14.28
C VAL A 202 5.71 -14.59 -14.53
N PRO A 203 4.36 -14.67 -14.46
CA PRO A 203 3.49 -13.53 -14.76
C PRO A 203 3.45 -12.55 -13.57
N VAL A 204 4.53 -11.79 -13.35
CA VAL A 204 4.68 -10.87 -12.22
C VAL A 204 4.73 -9.41 -12.68
N MET A 205 4.04 -8.54 -11.93
CA MET A 205 4.00 -7.10 -12.11
C MET A 205 4.35 -6.40 -10.79
N SER A 206 4.82 -5.15 -10.87
CA SER A 206 5.12 -4.32 -9.71
C SER A 206 4.13 -3.16 -9.58
N ALA A 207 3.55 -2.96 -8.40
CA ALA A 207 2.68 -1.84 -8.07
C ALA A 207 3.44 -0.81 -7.22
N ARG A 208 3.80 0.35 -7.77
CA ARG A 208 4.48 1.45 -7.08
C ARG A 208 3.46 2.33 -6.39
N LEU A 209 3.18 2.01 -5.14
CA LEU A 209 2.15 2.69 -4.37
C LEU A 209 2.64 4.05 -3.86
N ALA A 210 1.82 5.08 -4.04
CA ALA A 210 1.97 6.37 -3.35
C ALA A 210 1.70 6.23 -1.85
N GLN A 211 1.90 7.33 -1.10
CA GLN A 211 1.55 7.38 0.32
C GLN A 211 0.07 7.07 0.51
N THR A 212 -0.21 5.88 1.02
CA THR A 212 -1.58 5.36 1.13
C THR A 212 -2.14 5.55 2.52
N PHE A 213 -3.36 6.11 2.63
CA PHE A 213 -4.11 6.20 3.87
C PHE A 213 -5.64 6.24 3.63
N GLY A 214 -6.39 6.05 4.71
CA GLY A 214 -7.85 5.99 4.73
C GLY A 214 -8.32 5.13 5.88
N PRO A 215 -9.53 4.59 5.84
CA PRO A 215 -10.03 3.65 6.82
C PRO A 215 -9.07 2.47 7.03
N GLY A 216 -8.86 2.09 8.29
CA GLY A 216 -7.91 1.05 8.70
C GLY A 216 -6.53 1.54 9.12
N VAL A 217 -6.24 2.85 9.02
CA VAL A 217 -5.04 3.45 9.60
C VAL A 217 -5.10 3.33 11.13
N ASP A 218 -3.99 2.88 11.71
CA ASP A 218 -3.88 2.76 13.17
C ASP A 218 -3.90 4.16 13.81
N SER A 219 -4.67 4.33 14.89
CA SER A 219 -4.76 5.59 15.63
C SER A 219 -3.40 6.06 16.19
N GLN A 220 -2.45 5.14 16.35
CA GLN A 220 -1.07 5.43 16.78
C GLN A 220 -0.08 5.56 15.62
N ASP A 221 -0.55 5.58 14.37
CA ASP A 221 0.33 5.77 13.21
C ASP A 221 1.07 7.13 13.30
N LYS A 222 2.39 7.08 13.15
CA LYS A 222 3.26 8.27 13.31
C LYS A 222 3.53 9.02 12.03
N ARG A 223 2.93 8.59 10.92
CA ARG A 223 3.10 9.28 9.64
C ARG A 223 2.34 10.61 9.66
N VAL A 224 2.87 11.55 8.90
CA VAL A 224 2.42 12.96 8.92
C VAL A 224 0.91 13.12 8.71
N PHE A 225 0.31 12.38 7.82
CA PHE A 225 -1.15 12.46 7.57
C PHE A 225 -1.98 12.03 8.80
N ALA A 226 -1.52 11.01 9.54
CA ALA A 226 -2.22 10.56 10.76
C ALA A 226 -1.99 11.52 11.93
N GLU A 227 -0.83 12.17 11.98
CA GLU A 227 -0.56 13.23 12.96
C GLU A 227 -1.48 14.41 12.76
N PHE A 228 -1.63 14.90 11.52
CA PHE A 228 -2.52 16.02 11.20
C PHE A 228 -3.98 15.70 11.55
N ALA A 229 -4.43 14.49 11.25
CA ALA A 229 -5.76 14.04 11.65
C ALA A 229 -5.95 14.11 13.18
N ARG A 230 -4.98 13.60 13.95
CA ARG A 230 -5.04 13.66 15.42
C ARG A 230 -5.03 15.10 15.94
N CYS A 231 -4.20 15.98 15.37
CA CYS A 231 -4.19 17.38 15.75
C CYS A 231 -5.57 18.02 15.54
N ALA A 232 -6.18 17.81 14.38
CA ALA A 232 -7.52 18.32 14.08
C ALA A 232 -8.59 17.78 15.04
N MET A 233 -8.59 16.46 15.30
CA MET A 233 -9.54 15.82 16.24
C MET A 233 -9.39 16.31 17.69
N GLN A 234 -8.16 16.67 18.10
CA GLN A 234 -7.84 17.10 19.46
C GLN A 234 -7.87 18.61 19.66
N GLY A 235 -8.10 19.41 18.59
CA GLY A 235 -8.03 20.85 18.65
C GLY A 235 -6.63 21.39 18.98
N LYS A 236 -5.59 20.71 18.51
CA LYS A 236 -4.17 21.05 18.72
C LYS A 236 -3.57 21.63 17.44
N ASP A 237 -2.70 22.60 17.57
CA ASP A 237 -1.95 23.15 16.45
C ASP A 237 -1.09 22.07 15.77
N ILE A 238 -0.89 22.25 14.45
CA ILE A 238 -0.05 21.36 13.66
C ILE A 238 1.36 21.95 13.61
N GLU A 239 2.33 21.26 14.21
CA GLU A 239 3.73 21.67 14.23
C GLU A 239 4.51 20.98 13.11
N LEU A 240 5.13 21.75 12.20
CA LEU A 240 5.98 21.25 11.14
C LEU A 240 7.45 21.43 11.51
N LEU A 241 8.20 20.32 11.52
CA LEU A 241 9.64 20.31 11.82
C LEU A 241 10.50 20.78 10.64
N THR A 242 9.92 20.94 9.46
CA THR A 242 10.54 21.47 8.25
C THR A 242 9.60 22.53 7.65
N ASP A 243 10.03 23.20 6.58
CA ASP A 243 9.19 24.16 5.85
C ASP A 243 7.94 23.55 5.17
N GLY A 244 7.85 22.23 5.19
CA GLY A 244 6.73 21.50 4.59
C GLY A 244 6.67 21.54 3.06
N SER A 245 7.74 21.96 2.38
CA SER A 245 7.78 22.16 0.92
C SER A 245 7.87 20.87 0.10
N SER A 246 8.20 19.72 0.70
CA SER A 246 8.15 18.43 0.00
C SER A 246 6.73 18.12 -0.48
N LYS A 247 6.60 17.77 -1.77
CA LYS A 247 5.31 17.44 -2.40
C LYS A 247 5.23 15.98 -2.82
N ARG A 248 4.05 15.41 -2.74
CA ARG A 248 3.78 14.04 -3.21
C ARG A 248 2.31 13.80 -3.52
N CYS A 249 2.04 12.78 -4.33
CA CYS A 249 0.70 12.24 -4.46
C CYS A 249 0.36 11.34 -3.26
N TYR A 250 -0.93 11.28 -2.97
CA TYR A 250 -1.51 10.37 -1.97
C TYR A 250 -2.46 9.39 -2.64
N LEU A 251 -2.86 8.37 -1.89
CA LEU A 251 -3.73 7.32 -2.43
C LEU A 251 -4.70 6.83 -1.35
N TYR A 252 -5.98 6.74 -1.69
CA TYR A 252 -6.98 6.16 -0.81
C TYR A 252 -6.79 4.66 -0.67
N THR A 253 -7.00 4.11 0.54
CA THR A 253 -6.74 2.68 0.82
C THR A 253 -7.51 1.75 -0.13
N MET A 254 -8.80 2.03 -0.41
CA MET A 254 -9.61 1.21 -1.33
C MET A 254 -9.18 1.40 -2.79
N ASP A 255 -8.73 2.58 -3.19
CA ASP A 255 -8.17 2.83 -4.53
C ASP A 255 -6.85 2.08 -4.73
N ALA A 256 -6.02 1.95 -3.66
CA ALA A 256 -4.84 1.09 -3.71
C ALA A 256 -5.22 -0.36 -3.98
N VAL A 257 -6.24 -0.89 -3.29
CA VAL A 257 -6.73 -2.26 -3.49
C VAL A 257 -7.24 -2.47 -4.91
N SER A 258 -8.06 -1.55 -5.43
CA SER A 258 -8.58 -1.63 -6.80
C SER A 258 -7.47 -1.54 -7.85
N GLY A 259 -6.44 -0.70 -7.62
CA GLY A 259 -5.26 -0.59 -8.47
C GLY A 259 -4.43 -1.88 -8.50
N ILE A 260 -4.16 -2.47 -7.33
CA ILE A 260 -3.45 -3.76 -7.20
C ILE A 260 -4.18 -4.86 -7.96
N LEU A 261 -5.50 -4.97 -7.82
CA LEU A 261 -6.29 -5.98 -8.53
C LEU A 261 -6.39 -5.70 -10.03
N THR A 262 -6.43 -4.44 -10.45
CA THR A 262 -6.36 -4.09 -11.87
C THR A 262 -5.05 -4.55 -12.49
N ILE A 263 -3.93 -4.30 -11.81
CA ILE A 263 -2.60 -4.76 -12.23
C ILE A 263 -2.55 -6.29 -12.27
N LEU A 264 -3.07 -6.98 -11.25
CA LEU A 264 -3.09 -8.44 -11.19
C LEU A 264 -3.83 -9.06 -12.38
N LEU A 265 -4.99 -8.49 -12.76
CA LEU A 265 -5.91 -9.08 -13.73
C LEU A 265 -5.68 -8.62 -15.17
N LYS A 266 -5.00 -7.48 -15.38
CA LYS A 266 -4.84 -6.84 -16.68
C LYS A 266 -3.42 -6.35 -16.98
N GLY A 267 -2.54 -6.31 -15.98
CA GLY A 267 -1.17 -5.85 -16.15
C GLY A 267 -0.35 -6.73 -17.09
N THR A 268 0.65 -6.15 -17.69
CA THR A 268 1.63 -6.86 -18.51
C THR A 268 2.77 -7.36 -17.63
N SER A 269 3.10 -8.65 -17.75
CA SER A 269 4.20 -9.27 -17.00
C SER A 269 5.53 -8.51 -17.22
N GLY A 270 6.30 -8.35 -16.17
CA GLY A 270 7.55 -7.61 -16.14
C GLY A 270 7.40 -6.09 -16.06
N ASN A 271 6.18 -5.54 -16.13
CA ASN A 271 5.97 -4.10 -16.03
C ASN A 271 5.73 -3.64 -14.58
N ALA A 272 6.11 -2.38 -14.34
CA ALA A 272 5.71 -1.64 -13.14
C ALA A 272 4.57 -0.66 -13.48
N TYR A 273 3.80 -0.29 -12.47
CA TYR A 273 2.68 0.64 -12.58
C TYR A 273 2.65 1.58 -11.37
N ASN A 274 2.60 2.87 -11.62
CA ASN A 274 2.32 3.85 -10.57
C ASN A 274 0.86 3.74 -10.12
N VAL A 275 0.66 3.69 -8.81
CA VAL A 275 -0.67 3.66 -8.19
C VAL A 275 -0.78 4.86 -7.26
N ALA A 276 -1.39 5.94 -7.73
CA ALA A 276 -1.51 7.21 -7.04
C ALA A 276 -2.78 7.94 -7.50
N ASN A 277 -3.21 8.93 -6.75
CA ASN A 277 -4.16 9.90 -7.24
C ASN A 277 -3.42 11.22 -7.55
N GLU A 278 -3.32 11.58 -8.83
CA GLU A 278 -2.62 12.79 -9.28
C GLU A 278 -3.25 14.07 -8.70
N ASP A 279 -4.57 14.08 -8.50
CA ASP A 279 -5.31 15.23 -7.98
C ASP A 279 -5.04 15.50 -6.49
N THR A 280 -4.35 14.61 -5.81
CA THR A 280 -3.92 14.76 -4.41
C THR A 280 -2.50 15.31 -4.27
N TYR A 281 -1.83 15.66 -5.40
CA TYR A 281 -0.47 16.18 -5.37
C TYR A 281 -0.42 17.53 -4.66
N CYS A 282 0.18 17.54 -3.49
CA CYS A 282 0.33 18.74 -2.67
C CYS A 282 1.58 18.68 -1.78
N SER A 283 1.97 19.82 -1.24
CA SER A 283 3.01 19.90 -0.21
C SER A 283 2.47 19.46 1.16
N ILE A 284 3.39 19.12 2.05
CA ILE A 284 3.03 18.82 3.44
C ILE A 284 2.39 20.04 4.12
N TYR A 285 2.88 21.25 3.81
CA TYR A 285 2.32 22.49 4.34
C TYR A 285 0.87 22.75 3.84
N GLU A 286 0.65 22.64 2.52
CA GLU A 286 -0.69 22.77 1.91
C GLU A 286 -1.66 21.75 2.53
N MET A 287 -1.23 20.51 2.68
CA MET A 287 -2.03 19.46 3.31
C MET A 287 -2.39 19.81 4.77
N ALA A 288 -1.44 20.32 5.55
CA ALA A 288 -1.69 20.74 6.93
C ALA A 288 -2.73 21.85 7.01
N GLN A 289 -2.62 22.87 6.14
CA GLN A 289 -3.59 23.96 6.08
C GLN A 289 -5.00 23.47 5.71
N GLU A 290 -5.11 22.61 4.70
CA GLU A 290 -6.42 22.06 4.31
C GLU A 290 -7.04 21.20 5.41
N VAL A 291 -6.23 20.45 6.17
CA VAL A 291 -6.72 19.67 7.32
C VAL A 291 -7.20 20.58 8.45
N ALA A 292 -6.43 21.60 8.82
CA ALA A 292 -6.84 22.57 9.84
C ALA A 292 -8.16 23.26 9.48
N LYS A 293 -8.30 23.69 8.24
CA LYS A 293 -9.50 24.34 7.73
C LYS A 293 -10.73 23.43 7.72
N ASN A 294 -10.60 22.23 7.16
CA ASN A 294 -11.76 21.37 6.89
C ASN A 294 -12.18 20.52 8.10
N PHE A 295 -11.28 20.22 9.04
CA PHE A 295 -11.56 19.31 10.15
C PHE A 295 -11.39 19.92 11.54
N ALA A 296 -10.87 21.13 11.64
CA ALA A 296 -10.82 21.89 12.88
C ALA A 296 -11.50 23.28 12.76
N ASN A 297 -12.23 23.56 11.69
CA ASN A 297 -12.93 24.83 11.43
C ASN A 297 -12.04 26.07 11.64
N ASP A 298 -10.78 26.00 11.19
CA ASP A 298 -9.76 27.05 11.39
C ASP A 298 -9.50 27.42 12.86
N THR A 299 -9.80 26.51 13.80
CA THR A 299 -9.57 26.78 15.24
C THR A 299 -8.15 26.42 15.68
N ILE A 300 -7.37 25.75 14.83
CA ILE A 300 -5.97 25.39 15.03
C ILE A 300 -5.08 26.07 14.00
N SER A 301 -3.83 26.36 14.38
CA SER A 301 -2.82 26.94 13.50
C SER A 301 -1.89 25.87 12.91
N VAL A 302 -1.21 26.24 11.82
CA VAL A 302 -0.08 25.47 11.27
C VAL A 302 1.20 26.25 11.51
N GLU A 303 2.08 25.72 12.35
CA GLU A 303 3.30 26.39 12.78
C GLU A 303 4.54 25.68 12.23
N ILE A 304 5.47 26.44 11.65
CA ILE A 304 6.78 25.92 11.22
C ILE A 304 7.77 26.15 12.35
N LEU A 305 8.23 25.05 12.95
CA LEU A 305 9.24 25.09 13.99
C LEU A 305 10.62 25.26 13.34
N ASN A 306 11.31 26.41 13.61
CA ASN A 306 12.65 26.66 13.13
C ASN A 306 13.72 25.89 13.94
N ASP A 307 13.58 24.57 14.03
CA ASP A 307 14.57 23.70 14.67
C ASP A 307 15.59 23.17 13.67
N SER A 308 16.75 23.84 13.60
CA SER A 308 17.84 23.47 12.68
C SER A 308 18.40 22.06 12.91
N GLU A 309 18.32 21.53 14.13
CA GLU A 309 18.78 20.16 14.42
C GLU A 309 17.77 19.11 14.00
N ALA A 310 16.47 19.40 14.15
CA ALA A 310 15.42 18.55 13.61
C ALA A 310 15.47 18.53 12.07
N GLN A 311 15.61 19.68 11.42
CA GLN A 311 15.69 19.79 9.95
C GLN A 311 16.81 18.95 9.35
N LYS A 312 18.00 18.85 9.99
CA LYS A 312 19.12 18.01 9.52
C LYS A 312 18.78 16.51 9.44
N LYS A 313 17.74 16.05 10.14
CA LYS A 313 17.30 14.64 10.13
C LYS A 313 16.42 14.30 8.95
N TYR A 314 15.91 15.29 8.23
CA TYR A 314 15.03 15.11 7.08
C TYR A 314 15.79 15.32 5.77
N PRO A 315 15.47 14.58 4.70
CA PRO A 315 16.04 14.85 3.39
C PRO A 315 15.59 16.23 2.91
N PRO A 316 16.36 16.90 2.05
CA PRO A 316 15.92 18.11 1.38
C PRO A 316 14.60 17.90 0.64
N ALA A 317 13.85 19.00 0.39
CA ALA A 317 12.59 18.96 -0.32
C ALA A 317 12.68 18.12 -1.61
N HIS A 318 11.69 17.26 -1.83
CA HIS A 318 11.61 16.37 -2.98
C HIS A 318 10.16 16.28 -3.48
N PHE A 319 10.01 15.97 -4.76
CA PHE A 319 8.76 16.09 -5.47
C PHE A 319 8.38 14.77 -6.14
N LEU A 320 7.44 14.03 -5.54
CA LEU A 320 6.98 12.73 -6.02
C LEU A 320 5.62 12.90 -6.74
N ASN A 321 5.66 13.53 -7.92
CA ASN A 321 4.51 13.76 -8.78
C ASN A 321 4.35 12.59 -9.75
N LEU A 322 3.58 11.58 -9.37
CA LEU A 322 3.49 10.33 -10.12
C LEU A 322 2.54 10.45 -11.31
N ASP A 323 2.99 10.07 -12.52
CA ASP A 323 2.14 9.85 -13.70
C ASP A 323 1.51 8.46 -13.62
N VAL A 324 0.17 8.39 -13.68
CA VAL A 324 -0.59 7.13 -13.56
C VAL A 324 -1.23 6.68 -14.87
N LYS A 325 -0.82 7.26 -16.00
CA LYS A 325 -1.39 6.96 -17.33
C LYS A 325 -1.37 5.48 -17.68
N ALA A 326 -0.31 4.76 -17.33
CA ALA A 326 -0.20 3.32 -17.62
C ALA A 326 -1.31 2.53 -16.93
N LEU A 327 -1.64 2.86 -15.67
CA LEU A 327 -2.71 2.20 -14.94
C LEU A 327 -4.11 2.65 -15.40
N ILE A 328 -4.29 3.94 -15.74
CA ILE A 328 -5.53 4.45 -16.32
C ILE A 328 -5.87 3.73 -17.65
N GLN A 329 -4.89 3.42 -18.47
CA GLN A 329 -5.08 2.67 -19.71
C GLN A 329 -5.62 1.25 -19.49
N LEU A 330 -5.42 0.67 -18.30
CA LEU A 330 -6.03 -0.59 -17.90
C LEU A 330 -7.50 -0.42 -17.40
N GLY A 331 -7.98 0.82 -17.33
CA GLY A 331 -9.35 1.19 -16.92
C GLY A 331 -9.47 1.61 -15.46
N TRP A 332 -8.39 1.58 -14.67
CA TRP A 332 -8.41 2.04 -13.29
C TRP A 332 -8.51 3.57 -13.19
N LYS A 333 -9.15 4.04 -12.14
CA LYS A 333 -9.17 5.46 -11.77
C LYS A 333 -9.35 5.61 -10.25
N PRO A 334 -8.76 6.65 -9.63
CA PRO A 334 -8.97 6.96 -8.22
C PRO A 334 -10.39 7.49 -8.00
N THR A 335 -10.90 7.35 -6.77
CA THR A 335 -12.30 7.66 -6.43
C THR A 335 -12.44 8.75 -5.37
N LYS A 336 -11.40 9.10 -4.62
CA LYS A 336 -11.47 10.02 -3.48
C LYS A 336 -10.49 11.18 -3.61
N THR A 337 -10.96 12.38 -3.34
CA THR A 337 -10.14 13.58 -3.11
C THR A 337 -9.37 13.46 -1.80
N LEU A 338 -8.33 14.27 -1.61
CA LEU A 338 -7.52 14.27 -0.40
C LEU A 338 -8.37 14.50 0.88
N MET A 339 -9.32 15.44 0.83
CA MET A 339 -10.16 15.74 1.99
C MET A 339 -11.22 14.66 2.26
N GLU A 340 -11.73 13.99 1.23
CA GLU A 340 -12.58 12.82 1.43
C GLU A 340 -11.81 11.64 2.08
N MET A 341 -10.54 11.44 1.70
CA MET A 341 -9.68 10.44 2.35
C MET A 341 -9.51 10.75 3.84
N TYR A 342 -9.25 12.01 4.19
CA TYR A 342 -9.15 12.47 5.58
C TYR A 342 -10.46 12.30 6.35
N GLY A 343 -11.58 12.78 5.80
CA GLY A 343 -12.89 12.68 6.45
C GLY A 343 -13.25 11.23 6.78
N ARG A 344 -13.02 10.31 5.84
CA ARG A 344 -13.29 8.88 6.03
C ARG A 344 -12.34 8.23 7.04
N MET A 345 -11.07 8.64 7.07
CA MET A 345 -10.08 8.16 8.05
C MET A 345 -10.41 8.66 9.46
N ILE A 346 -10.68 9.96 9.62
CA ILE A 346 -11.01 10.60 10.91
C ILE A 346 -12.26 9.94 11.52
N HIS A 347 -13.32 9.83 10.74
CA HIS A 347 -14.57 9.21 11.22
C HIS A 347 -14.41 7.77 11.70
N GLN A 348 -13.44 7.04 11.17
CA GLN A 348 -13.14 5.70 11.68
C GLN A 348 -12.25 5.73 12.94
N MET A 349 -11.48 6.80 13.15
CA MET A 349 -10.63 6.97 14.33
C MET A 349 -11.43 7.42 15.57
N GLU A 350 -12.60 8.05 15.37
CA GLU A 350 -13.58 8.40 16.40
C GLU A 350 -14.27 7.15 16.97
#